data_b4257d70aec28cd643310425d3c25ab3
#
_entry.id   b4257d70aec28cd643310425d3c25ab3
#
_cell.length_a   1.000
_cell.length_b   1.000
_cell.length_c   1.000
_cell.angle_alpha   90.00
_cell.angle_beta   90.00
_cell.angle_gamma   90.00
#
_symmetry.space_group_name_H-M   'P 1'
#
loop_
_entity.id
_entity.type
_entity.pdbx_description
1 polymer ?
#
loop_
_entity_poly.entity_id
_entity_poly.type
_entity_poly.pdbx_seq_one_letter_code
_entity_poly.pdbx_strand_id
1 'polypeptide(L)'
;MMDLMGNAPYDFVMSHSETDLERLENFVHRTFNGQDFRSFIKSLQHIYKNHNGLEAVFSANQEVHSMQKSIHEFKKIFFEIPHQYRTQKHISDPLNNSAAKRINMYLRWMIRQDNKGVDLGIWKNISPALLSCPLDVHSGNVARKLGILTRKQNDGKTLAELDLKLREFDAEDPVKYDFALFGLGVFEGF
;
A
#
# COMPACT_ATOMS: atom_id res chain seq x y z
N MET A 1 -0.50 18.92 -1.41
CA MET A 1 -1.67 18.01 -1.42
C MET A 1 -2.58 18.26 -0.25
N MET A 2 -2.11 18.22 1.00
CA MET A 2 -2.93 18.50 2.20
C MET A 2 -3.60 19.87 2.13
N ASP A 3 -2.85 20.93 1.81
CA ASP A 3 -3.39 22.30 1.72
C ASP A 3 -4.53 22.43 0.70
N LEU A 4 -4.46 21.71 -0.43
CA LEU A 4 -5.53 21.69 -1.45
C LEU A 4 -6.81 21.02 -0.96
N MET A 5 -6.73 20.22 0.10
CA MET A 5 -7.86 19.55 0.76
C MET A 5 -8.23 20.22 2.10
N GLY A 6 -7.78 21.46 2.33
CA GLY A 6 -8.06 22.21 3.56
C GLY A 6 -7.52 21.55 4.83
N ASN A 7 -6.46 20.73 4.71
CA ASN A 7 -5.88 19.91 5.77
C ASN A 7 -6.84 18.89 6.42
N ALA A 8 -8.00 18.65 5.79
CA ALA A 8 -9.02 17.69 6.22
C ALA A 8 -9.33 16.70 5.07
N PRO A 9 -8.41 15.77 4.73
CA PRO A 9 -8.53 14.94 3.53
C PRO A 9 -9.76 14.03 3.52
N TYR A 10 -10.17 13.51 4.66
CA TYR A 10 -11.38 12.69 4.76
C TYR A 10 -12.64 13.51 4.46
N ASP A 11 -12.78 14.67 5.10
CA ASP A 11 -13.94 15.55 4.89
C ASP A 11 -13.98 16.04 3.44
N PHE A 12 -12.83 16.37 2.87
CA PHE A 12 -12.72 16.72 1.45
C PHE A 12 -13.17 15.59 0.54
N VAL A 13 -12.71 14.36 0.78
CA VAL A 13 -13.14 13.18 0.01
C VAL A 13 -14.65 13.00 0.10
N MET A 14 -15.25 13.18 1.27
CA MET A 14 -16.68 12.91 1.49
C MET A 14 -17.60 14.01 0.97
N SER A 15 -17.17 15.27 0.97
CA SER A 15 -18.05 16.44 0.77
C SER A 15 -17.63 17.38 -0.37
N HIS A 16 -16.57 17.08 -1.13
CA HIS A 16 -16.11 17.92 -2.23
C HIS A 16 -17.19 18.20 -3.27
N SER A 17 -17.16 19.42 -3.81
CA SER A 17 -17.90 19.83 -5.01
C SER A 17 -17.06 19.62 -6.28
N GLU A 18 -17.67 19.70 -7.46
CA GLU A 18 -16.93 19.71 -8.72
C GLU A 18 -15.95 20.91 -8.80
N THR A 19 -16.33 22.08 -8.27
CA THR A 19 -15.46 23.27 -8.20
C THR A 19 -14.20 23.01 -7.34
N ASP A 20 -14.32 22.26 -6.26
CA ASP A 20 -13.17 21.87 -5.45
C ASP A 20 -12.22 20.96 -6.21
N LEU A 21 -12.77 20.05 -7.03
CA LEU A 21 -11.98 19.17 -7.89
C LEU A 21 -11.28 19.94 -9.03
N GLU A 22 -11.86 21.02 -9.54
CA GLU A 22 -11.22 21.87 -10.57
C GLU A 22 -9.92 22.49 -10.04
N ARG A 23 -9.87 22.85 -8.77
CA ARG A 23 -8.64 23.40 -8.13
C ARG A 23 -7.47 22.42 -8.14
N LEU A 24 -7.73 21.13 -8.30
CA LEU A 24 -6.71 20.07 -8.37
C LEU A 24 -6.09 19.95 -9.77
N GLU A 25 -6.63 20.58 -10.81
CA GLU A 25 -6.26 20.37 -12.21
C GLU A 25 -4.77 20.61 -12.47
N ASN A 26 -4.21 21.65 -11.88
CA ASN A 26 -2.80 22.03 -12.04
C ASN A 26 -1.85 21.29 -11.10
N PHE A 27 -2.35 20.34 -10.30
CA PHE A 27 -1.50 19.56 -9.40
C PHE A 27 -0.60 18.60 -10.18
N VAL A 28 0.69 18.60 -9.85
CA VAL A 28 1.68 17.67 -10.39
C VAL A 28 2.62 17.20 -9.27
N HIS A 29 2.75 15.90 -9.12
CA HIS A 29 3.78 15.28 -8.31
C HIS A 29 4.39 14.10 -9.07
N ARG A 30 5.58 14.28 -9.64
CA ARG A 30 6.25 13.30 -10.52
C ARG A 30 5.33 12.93 -11.70
N THR A 31 4.89 11.68 -11.79
CA THR A 31 4.00 11.20 -12.85
C THR A 31 2.51 11.25 -12.48
N PHE A 32 2.17 11.66 -11.26
CA PHE A 32 0.81 11.82 -10.76
C PHE A 32 0.36 13.26 -10.96
N ASN A 33 -0.69 13.48 -11.74
CA ASN A 33 -1.19 14.81 -12.09
C ASN A 33 -2.59 15.09 -11.53
N GLY A 34 -3.13 16.28 -11.82
CA GLY A 34 -4.44 16.72 -11.33
C GLY A 34 -5.59 15.79 -11.73
N GLN A 35 -5.57 15.24 -12.95
CA GLN A 35 -6.60 14.29 -13.38
C GLN A 35 -6.52 12.97 -12.59
N ASP A 36 -5.31 12.46 -12.33
CA ASP A 36 -5.11 11.32 -11.46
C ASP A 36 -5.63 11.61 -10.04
N PHE A 37 -5.36 12.82 -9.54
CA PHE A 37 -5.79 13.24 -8.20
C PHE A 37 -7.32 13.29 -8.10
N ARG A 38 -8.00 13.92 -9.07
CA ARG A 38 -9.48 13.95 -9.13
C ARG A 38 -10.06 12.53 -9.16
N SER A 39 -9.49 11.64 -9.99
CA SER A 39 -9.92 10.23 -10.05
C SER A 39 -9.75 9.54 -8.70
N PHE A 40 -8.64 9.76 -8.01
CA PHE A 40 -8.37 9.19 -6.69
C PHE A 40 -9.37 9.67 -5.64
N ILE A 41 -9.70 10.97 -5.62
CA ILE A 41 -10.71 11.52 -4.69
C ILE A 41 -12.07 10.87 -4.93
N LYS A 42 -12.51 10.79 -6.19
CA LYS A 42 -13.79 10.17 -6.56
C LYS A 42 -13.80 8.66 -6.22
N SER A 43 -12.73 7.93 -6.48
CA SER A 43 -12.60 6.52 -6.15
C SER A 43 -12.64 6.27 -4.63
N LEU A 44 -11.96 7.10 -3.85
CA LEU A 44 -12.03 7.02 -2.39
C LEU A 44 -13.43 7.32 -1.87
N GLN A 45 -14.10 8.36 -2.41
CA GLN A 45 -15.49 8.66 -2.04
C GLN A 45 -16.42 7.48 -2.35
N HIS A 46 -16.25 6.85 -3.54
CA HIS A 46 -17.01 5.66 -3.93
C HIS A 46 -16.82 4.52 -2.92
N ILE A 47 -15.57 4.24 -2.52
CA ILE A 47 -15.27 3.20 -1.53
C ILE A 47 -15.91 3.52 -0.18
N TYR A 48 -15.80 4.75 0.32
CA TYR A 48 -16.39 5.11 1.62
C TYR A 48 -17.91 5.10 1.61
N LYS A 49 -18.54 5.50 0.50
CA LYS A 49 -20.02 5.53 0.40
C LYS A 49 -20.66 4.17 0.12
N ASN A 50 -19.98 3.32 -0.67
CA ASN A 50 -20.61 2.11 -1.22
C ASN A 50 -19.98 0.79 -0.72
N HIS A 51 -18.78 0.82 -0.14
CA HIS A 51 -18.04 -0.37 0.28
C HIS A 51 -17.61 -0.34 1.76
N ASN A 52 -18.24 0.50 2.59
CA ASN A 52 -17.95 0.63 4.03
C ASN A 52 -16.50 1.02 4.37
N GLY A 53 -15.80 1.69 3.45
CA GLY A 53 -14.44 2.20 3.64
C GLY A 53 -13.33 1.20 3.31
N LEU A 54 -12.09 1.68 3.46
CA LEU A 54 -10.91 0.94 3.01
C LEU A 54 -10.67 -0.35 3.81
N GLU A 55 -10.84 -0.34 5.13
CA GLU A 55 -10.65 -1.55 5.94
C GLU A 55 -11.58 -2.67 5.48
N ALA A 56 -12.87 -2.36 5.25
CA ALA A 56 -13.84 -3.34 4.78
C ALA A 56 -13.43 -3.96 3.43
N VAL A 57 -12.97 -3.14 2.48
CA VAL A 57 -12.52 -3.61 1.16
C VAL A 57 -11.34 -4.55 1.29
N PHE A 58 -10.33 -4.21 2.10
CA PHE A 58 -9.15 -5.05 2.28
C PHE A 58 -9.43 -6.31 3.10
N SER A 59 -10.38 -6.28 4.04
CA SER A 59 -10.74 -7.45 4.87
C SER A 59 -11.64 -8.45 4.16
N ALA A 60 -12.37 -8.07 3.13
CA ALA A 60 -13.37 -8.92 2.47
C ALA A 60 -12.78 -10.14 1.73
N ASN A 61 -11.52 -10.07 1.25
CA ASN A 61 -10.91 -11.07 0.39
C ASN A 61 -9.57 -11.58 0.96
N GLN A 62 -9.47 -11.77 2.26
CA GLN A 62 -8.26 -12.27 2.91
C GLN A 62 -7.98 -13.74 2.50
N GLU A 63 -6.74 -14.03 2.21
CA GLU A 63 -6.21 -15.38 2.06
C GLU A 63 -5.46 -15.80 3.34
N VAL A 64 -5.19 -17.09 3.49
CA VAL A 64 -4.68 -17.66 4.77
C VAL A 64 -3.34 -17.06 5.20
N HIS A 65 -2.51 -16.56 4.27
CA HIS A 65 -1.18 -16.03 4.58
C HIS A 65 -0.78 -14.85 3.71
N SER A 66 -1.74 -14.09 3.14
CA SER A 66 -1.41 -13.06 2.17
C SER A 66 -2.51 -12.02 1.98
N MET A 67 -2.11 -10.77 1.81
CA MET A 67 -2.99 -9.67 1.38
C MET A 67 -2.99 -9.43 -0.13
N GLN A 68 -2.29 -10.26 -0.92
CA GLN A 68 -2.08 -9.98 -2.35
C GLN A 68 -3.40 -10.00 -3.14
N LYS A 69 -4.29 -10.94 -2.85
CA LYS A 69 -5.63 -10.98 -3.44
C LYS A 69 -6.48 -9.79 -2.99
N SER A 70 -6.45 -9.43 -1.72
CA SER A 70 -7.15 -8.25 -1.20
C SER A 70 -6.67 -6.96 -1.90
N ILE A 71 -5.37 -6.82 -2.18
CA ILE A 71 -4.81 -5.70 -2.93
C ILE A 71 -5.33 -5.69 -4.38
N HIS A 72 -5.41 -6.84 -5.02
CA HIS A 72 -5.96 -6.97 -6.37
C HIS A 72 -7.44 -6.58 -6.42
N GLU A 73 -8.26 -7.10 -5.50
CA GLU A 73 -9.68 -6.75 -5.42
C GLU A 73 -9.90 -5.28 -5.05
N PHE A 74 -9.08 -4.73 -4.14
CA PHE A 74 -9.06 -3.28 -3.89
C PHE A 74 -8.84 -2.48 -5.18
N LYS A 75 -7.88 -2.89 -6.02
CA LYS A 75 -7.63 -2.21 -7.30
C LYS A 75 -8.85 -2.23 -8.22
N LYS A 76 -9.56 -3.35 -8.30
CA LYS A 76 -10.79 -3.45 -9.10
C LYS A 76 -11.86 -2.48 -8.59
N ILE A 77 -12.15 -2.52 -7.30
CA ILE A 77 -13.13 -1.63 -6.65
C ILE A 77 -12.74 -0.16 -6.82
N PHE A 78 -11.45 0.16 -6.65
CA PHE A 78 -10.94 1.52 -6.81
C PHE A 78 -11.18 2.09 -8.22
N PHE A 79 -11.18 1.24 -9.22
CA PHE A 79 -11.37 1.60 -10.61
C PHE A 79 -12.75 1.19 -11.19
N GLU A 80 -13.74 0.95 -10.35
CA GLU A 80 -15.14 0.72 -10.78
C GLU A 80 -15.77 1.96 -11.42
N ILE A 81 -15.37 3.15 -10.97
CA ILE A 81 -15.88 4.42 -11.49
C ILE A 81 -15.10 4.89 -12.73
N PRO A 82 -15.68 5.75 -13.58
CA PRO A 82 -14.99 6.28 -14.76
C PRO A 82 -13.66 6.96 -14.42
N HIS A 83 -12.60 6.54 -15.09
CA HIS A 83 -11.24 7.06 -14.91
C HIS A 83 -10.45 6.96 -16.21
N GLN A 84 -9.33 7.70 -16.32
CA GLN A 84 -8.42 7.54 -17.43
C GLN A 84 -7.58 6.26 -17.27
N TYR A 85 -7.38 5.50 -18.35
CA TYR A 85 -6.58 4.27 -18.34
C TYR A 85 -5.19 4.46 -17.70
N ARG A 86 -4.53 5.60 -18.01
CA ARG A 86 -3.20 5.91 -17.45
C ARG A 86 -3.18 5.99 -15.93
N THR A 87 -4.29 6.32 -15.28
CA THR A 87 -4.38 6.43 -13.81
C THR A 87 -4.17 5.09 -13.12
N GLN A 88 -4.47 3.98 -13.80
CA GLN A 88 -4.32 2.62 -13.24
C GLN A 88 -2.89 2.27 -12.86
N LYS A 89 -1.87 2.91 -13.48
CA LYS A 89 -0.45 2.68 -13.15
C LYS A 89 -0.08 3.10 -11.72
N HIS A 90 -0.90 3.93 -11.07
CA HIS A 90 -0.64 4.42 -9.71
C HIS A 90 -1.07 3.42 -8.63
N ILE A 91 -1.90 2.44 -8.96
CA ILE A 91 -2.29 1.32 -8.09
C ILE A 91 -1.66 0.04 -8.64
N SER A 92 -0.69 -0.48 -7.90
CA SER A 92 0.02 -1.72 -8.26
C SER A 92 -0.91 -2.92 -8.14
N ASP A 93 -0.63 -3.96 -8.96
CA ASP A 93 -1.40 -5.20 -8.98
C ASP A 93 -0.51 -6.40 -8.72
N PRO A 94 -0.61 -7.05 -7.54
CA PRO A 94 0.20 -8.21 -7.21
C PRO A 94 -0.03 -9.42 -8.13
N LEU A 95 -1.24 -9.62 -8.62
CA LEU A 95 -1.52 -10.74 -9.54
C LEU A 95 -0.86 -10.53 -10.92
N ASN A 96 -0.43 -9.30 -11.22
CA ASN A 96 0.44 -8.98 -12.35
C ASN A 96 1.92 -8.90 -11.95
N ASN A 97 2.32 -9.71 -10.96
CA ASN A 97 3.69 -9.84 -10.48
C ASN A 97 4.31 -8.54 -9.91
N SER A 98 3.50 -7.61 -9.41
CA SER A 98 4.02 -6.44 -8.70
C SER A 98 4.26 -6.74 -7.22
N ALA A 99 5.39 -6.30 -6.66
CA ALA A 99 5.62 -6.33 -5.22
C ALA A 99 4.74 -5.35 -4.43
N ALA A 100 3.96 -4.50 -5.09
CA ALA A 100 3.00 -3.55 -4.52
C ALA A 100 3.51 -2.78 -3.28
N LYS A 101 4.81 -2.39 -3.26
CA LYS A 101 5.52 -1.82 -2.11
C LYS A 101 4.70 -0.76 -1.37
N ARG A 102 4.15 0.24 -2.10
CA ARG A 102 3.43 1.37 -1.48
C ARG A 102 2.16 0.94 -0.77
N ILE A 103 1.44 -0.04 -1.31
CA ILE A 103 0.22 -0.56 -0.71
C ILE A 103 0.58 -1.43 0.51
N ASN A 104 1.60 -2.29 0.40
CA ASN A 104 2.08 -3.08 1.53
C ASN A 104 2.59 -2.18 2.68
N MET A 105 3.26 -1.05 2.36
CA MET A 105 3.65 -0.05 3.36
C MET A 105 2.42 0.58 4.04
N TYR A 106 1.40 0.95 3.26
CA TYR A 106 0.15 1.51 3.77
C TYR A 106 -0.57 0.51 4.68
N LEU A 107 -0.71 -0.75 4.23
CA LEU A 107 -1.33 -1.82 5.03
C LEU A 107 -0.58 -2.05 6.33
N ARG A 108 0.76 -2.02 6.32
CA ARG A 108 1.56 -2.13 7.54
C ARG A 108 1.21 -1.00 8.52
N TRP A 109 1.17 0.25 8.09
CA TRP A 109 0.82 1.38 8.95
C TRP A 109 -0.59 1.25 9.56
N MET A 110 -1.55 0.76 8.78
CA MET A 110 -2.94 0.68 9.21
C MET A 110 -3.21 -0.51 10.13
N ILE A 111 -2.52 -1.64 9.95
CA ILE A 111 -2.81 -2.93 10.59
C ILE A 111 -1.85 -3.21 11.76
N ARG A 112 -0.53 -3.08 11.51
CA ARG A 112 0.48 -3.33 12.54
C ARG A 112 0.49 -2.21 13.57
N GLN A 113 0.67 -2.55 14.84
CA GLN A 113 0.78 -1.58 15.93
C GLN A 113 2.11 -1.75 16.64
N ASP A 114 2.82 -0.64 16.84
CA ASP A 114 3.99 -0.59 17.73
C ASP A 114 4.04 0.72 18.52
N ASN A 115 4.99 0.81 19.44
CA ASN A 115 5.19 2.01 20.27
C ASN A 115 6.20 3.00 19.67
N LYS A 116 6.53 2.87 18.39
CA LYS A 116 7.53 3.69 17.67
C LYS A 116 6.91 4.88 16.94
N GLY A 117 5.56 4.98 16.89
CA GLY A 117 4.84 6.08 16.28
C GLY A 117 4.77 6.04 14.74
N VAL A 118 5.07 4.89 14.13
CA VAL A 118 5.00 4.69 12.69
C VAL A 118 3.83 3.80 12.31
N ASP A 119 3.71 2.65 12.95
CA ASP A 119 2.65 1.68 12.71
C ASP A 119 1.48 1.98 13.64
N LEU A 120 0.36 2.43 13.06
CA LEU A 120 -0.77 3.02 13.79
C LEU A 120 -1.72 1.96 14.36
N GLY A 121 -1.87 0.83 13.67
CA GLY A 121 -2.71 -0.28 14.08
C GLY A 121 -4.16 0.08 14.31
N ILE A 122 -4.72 0.95 13.46
CA ILE A 122 -6.12 1.41 13.60
C ILE A 122 -7.13 0.43 12.99
N TRP A 123 -6.72 -0.42 12.06
CA TRP A 123 -7.53 -1.50 11.50
C TRP A 123 -7.42 -2.74 12.37
N LYS A 124 -8.57 -3.29 12.77
CA LYS A 124 -8.64 -4.40 13.73
C LYS A 124 -9.14 -5.71 13.13
N ASN A 125 -9.69 -5.67 11.91
CA ASN A 125 -10.28 -6.84 11.26
C ASN A 125 -9.27 -7.63 10.39
N ILE A 126 -8.00 -7.23 10.39
CA ILE A 126 -6.93 -7.85 9.60
C ILE A 126 -5.76 -8.16 10.53
N SER A 127 -5.29 -9.42 10.50
CA SER A 127 -4.14 -9.84 11.29
C SER A 127 -2.81 -9.33 10.70
N PRO A 128 -1.85 -8.84 11.51
CA PRO A 128 -0.49 -8.56 11.06
C PRO A 128 0.22 -9.75 10.39
N ALA A 129 -0.14 -10.98 10.77
CA ALA A 129 0.39 -12.21 10.17
C ALA A 129 0.16 -12.31 8.65
N LEU A 130 -0.84 -11.59 8.10
CA LEU A 130 -1.15 -11.57 6.67
C LEU A 130 -0.30 -10.57 5.88
N LEU A 131 0.40 -9.66 6.56
CA LEU A 131 1.15 -8.59 5.91
C LEU A 131 2.34 -9.12 5.12
N SER A 132 2.67 -8.39 4.07
CA SER A 132 3.87 -8.57 3.26
C SER A 132 4.86 -7.44 3.48
N CYS A 133 6.16 -7.78 3.49
CA CYS A 133 7.22 -6.79 3.63
C CYS A 133 7.21 -5.78 2.48
N PRO A 134 7.29 -4.47 2.73
CA PRO A 134 7.39 -3.45 1.70
C PRO A 134 8.72 -3.53 0.93
N LEU A 135 8.86 -4.52 0.06
CA LEU A 135 10.10 -4.82 -0.68
C LEU A 135 10.53 -3.66 -1.56
N ASP A 136 11.73 -3.13 -1.30
CA ASP A 136 12.38 -2.12 -2.12
C ASP A 136 13.83 -2.49 -2.49
N VAL A 137 14.59 -1.52 -3.04
CA VAL A 137 15.98 -1.75 -3.43
C VAL A 137 16.87 -2.00 -2.21
N HIS A 138 16.67 -1.26 -1.12
CA HIS A 138 17.49 -1.38 0.09
C HIS A 138 17.20 -2.69 0.81
N SER A 139 15.95 -2.93 1.18
CA SER A 139 15.54 -4.18 1.84
C SER A 139 15.85 -5.42 1.00
N GLY A 140 15.64 -5.34 -0.33
CA GLY A 140 15.98 -6.43 -1.24
C GLY A 140 17.49 -6.72 -1.32
N ASN A 141 18.34 -5.69 -1.36
CA ASN A 141 19.80 -5.87 -1.40
C ASN A 141 20.31 -6.48 -0.09
N VAL A 142 19.85 -5.97 1.05
CA VAL A 142 20.21 -6.51 2.37
C VAL A 142 19.77 -7.96 2.50
N ALA A 143 18.51 -8.27 2.15
CA ALA A 143 18.00 -9.63 2.21
C ALA A 143 18.82 -10.62 1.33
N ARG A 144 19.31 -10.17 0.17
CA ARG A 144 20.22 -10.98 -0.68
C ARG A 144 21.59 -11.18 -0.04
N LYS A 145 22.17 -10.14 0.53
CA LYS A 145 23.46 -10.25 1.23
C LYS A 145 23.40 -11.19 2.44
N LEU A 146 22.25 -11.20 3.13
CA LEU A 146 21.98 -12.12 4.24
C LEU A 146 21.60 -13.55 3.81
N GLY A 147 21.50 -13.82 2.50
CA GLY A 147 21.11 -15.13 1.98
C GLY A 147 19.61 -15.44 2.18
N ILE A 148 18.80 -14.46 2.56
CA ILE A 148 17.33 -14.59 2.72
C ILE A 148 16.65 -14.66 1.35
N LEU A 149 17.15 -13.91 0.36
CA LEU A 149 16.66 -13.87 -1.01
C LEU A 149 17.70 -14.39 -2.00
N THR A 150 17.22 -15.16 -2.97
CA THR A 150 18.03 -15.65 -4.11
C THR A 150 17.75 -14.89 -5.40
N ARG A 151 16.53 -14.42 -5.60
CA ARG A 151 16.08 -13.73 -6.82
C ARG A 151 16.67 -12.32 -6.93
N LYS A 152 17.04 -11.93 -8.16
CA LYS A 152 17.65 -10.61 -8.45
C LYS A 152 16.62 -9.47 -8.58
N GLN A 153 15.42 -9.75 -9.11
CA GLN A 153 14.37 -8.76 -9.30
C GLN A 153 13.65 -8.44 -7.98
N ASN A 154 13.04 -7.27 -7.88
CA ASN A 154 12.13 -6.89 -6.80
C ASN A 154 10.69 -6.91 -7.30
N ASP A 155 10.18 -8.11 -7.60
CA ASP A 155 8.84 -8.37 -8.12
C ASP A 155 7.96 -9.15 -7.11
N GLY A 156 6.74 -9.50 -7.49
CA GLY A 156 5.81 -10.24 -6.64
C GLY A 156 6.33 -11.62 -6.23
N LYS A 157 7.07 -12.31 -7.12
CA LYS A 157 7.67 -13.62 -6.81
C LYS A 157 8.79 -13.48 -5.76
N THR A 158 9.58 -12.42 -5.84
CA THR A 158 10.61 -12.12 -4.83
C THR A 158 9.99 -11.73 -3.51
N LEU A 159 8.87 -10.98 -3.53
CA LEU A 159 8.13 -10.67 -2.33
C LEU A 159 7.62 -11.95 -1.63
N ALA A 160 7.07 -12.89 -2.40
CA ALA A 160 6.60 -14.17 -1.86
C ALA A 160 7.76 -14.98 -1.23
N GLU A 161 8.95 -15.00 -1.86
CA GLU A 161 10.16 -15.63 -1.30
C GLU A 161 10.57 -14.97 0.03
N LEU A 162 10.58 -13.63 0.08
CA LEU A 162 10.91 -12.87 1.30
C LEU A 162 9.89 -13.15 2.41
N ASP A 163 8.62 -13.04 2.12
CA ASP A 163 7.54 -13.22 3.08
C ASP A 163 7.55 -14.62 3.69
N LEU A 164 7.84 -15.66 2.89
CA LEU A 164 8.00 -17.02 3.39
C LEU A 164 9.11 -17.11 4.43
N LYS A 165 10.27 -16.50 4.13
CA LYS A 165 11.42 -16.50 5.05
C LYS A 165 11.18 -15.67 6.32
N LEU A 166 10.53 -14.53 6.21
CA LEU A 166 10.21 -13.72 7.37
C LEU A 166 9.19 -14.41 8.29
N ARG A 167 8.26 -15.20 7.74
CA ARG A 167 7.32 -16.02 8.53
C ARG A 167 7.99 -17.21 9.23
N GLU A 168 9.10 -17.73 8.72
CA GLU A 168 9.92 -18.73 9.45
C GLU A 168 10.52 -18.11 10.72
N PHE A 169 10.82 -16.80 10.73
CA PHE A 169 11.32 -16.08 11.92
C PHE A 169 10.21 -15.67 12.87
N ASP A 170 9.09 -15.18 12.33
CA ASP A 170 7.91 -14.84 13.11
C ASP A 170 6.66 -14.91 12.23
N ALA A 171 5.81 -15.89 12.49
CA ALA A 171 4.59 -16.11 11.73
C ALA A 171 3.49 -15.09 12.05
N GLU A 172 3.50 -14.52 13.27
CA GLU A 172 2.47 -13.59 13.74
C GLU A 172 2.74 -12.13 13.34
N ASP A 173 4.03 -11.76 13.20
CA ASP A 173 4.45 -10.40 12.81
C ASP A 173 5.67 -10.43 11.87
N PRO A 174 5.54 -11.00 10.66
CA PRO A 174 6.66 -11.15 9.73
C PRO A 174 7.25 -9.82 9.28
N VAL A 175 6.45 -8.74 9.25
CA VAL A 175 6.89 -7.43 8.74
C VAL A 175 7.64 -6.58 9.76
N LYS A 176 7.77 -7.03 11.01
CA LYS A 176 8.59 -6.34 12.01
C LYS A 176 10.05 -6.22 11.60
N TYR A 177 10.54 -7.12 10.75
CA TYR A 177 11.91 -7.14 10.26
C TYR A 177 12.19 -6.12 9.14
N ASP A 178 11.15 -5.48 8.57
CA ASP A 178 11.32 -4.49 7.50
C ASP A 178 12.20 -3.31 7.93
N PHE A 179 12.03 -2.82 9.15
CA PHE A 179 12.89 -1.74 9.69
C PHE A 179 14.35 -2.13 9.78
N ALA A 180 14.65 -3.37 10.15
CA ALA A 180 16.03 -3.86 10.22
C ALA A 180 16.63 -3.98 8.81
N LEU A 181 15.91 -4.58 7.86
CA LEU A 181 16.34 -4.71 6.47
C LEU A 181 16.57 -3.34 5.81
N PHE A 182 15.63 -2.42 5.99
CA PHE A 182 15.73 -1.07 5.45
C PHE A 182 16.87 -0.27 6.12
N GLY A 183 16.94 -0.32 7.46
CA GLY A 183 17.94 0.41 8.24
C GLY A 183 19.38 0.00 7.91
N LEU A 184 19.65 -1.29 7.84
CA LEU A 184 20.95 -1.81 7.43
C LEU A 184 21.35 -1.32 6.03
N GLY A 185 20.40 -1.28 5.09
CA GLY A 185 20.67 -0.85 3.72
C GLY A 185 20.87 0.66 3.55
N VAL A 186 20.18 1.49 4.36
CA VAL A 186 20.23 2.95 4.21
C VAL A 186 21.30 3.58 5.08
N PHE A 187 21.44 3.13 6.33
CA PHE A 187 22.30 3.80 7.31
C PHE A 187 23.65 3.14 7.50
N GLU A 188 23.74 1.83 7.29
CA GLU A 188 24.98 1.08 7.51
C GLU A 188 25.70 0.69 6.21
N GLY A 189 25.09 0.98 5.04
CA GLY A 189 25.68 0.67 3.74
C GLY A 189 25.86 -0.84 3.48
N PHE A 190 25.08 -1.64 4.20
CA PHE A 190 25.16 -3.11 4.17
C PHE A 190 24.74 -3.68 2.82
#